data_cfdc1e1037ba25e86c45ad5a525ca27a
#
_entry.id   cfdc1e1037ba25e86c45ad5a525ca27a
#
_cell.length_a   1.000
_cell.length_b   1.000
_cell.length_c   1.000
_cell.angle_alpha   90.00
_cell.angle_beta   90.00
_cell.angle_gamma   90.00
#
_symmetry.space_group_name_H-M   'P 1'
#
loop_
_entity.id
_entity.type
_entity.pdbx_description
1 polymer ?
#
loop_
_entity_poly.entity_id
_entity_poly.type
_entity_poly.pdbx_seq_one_letter_code
_entity_poly.pdbx_strand_id
1 'polypeptide(L)'
;MTPGAQVEAAIGLLADIDKGTAPADDLVAEWFRRHRFAGSSDRAAISKHIYAVLRHRAQLDWWIERTGGGLLADARCRMLAALALIETWKASEIRDACDGDRFRPVALSDGENAIVSSLASRDLEHKEMPPHVRGNYPEWLGPHLAASLGKDLARETAALNGEATLDLRANTLKGDRGKARIALQGAGVEAEMTALSPLGLRLKERVPLGTLPAFREGLIEVQDEGSQVAALLADARPGMRVIDFCAGAGGKTLALAASMNNRGHLIASDISARRLERATERLRRAGASIVQRLPLSGARDKWVKRHKASFDRVFVDAPCTGTGTWRRNPDAKWRLKPEDLAELTALQADILDSAARLVKPGGRLVYATCSLLREEDEQQIEKFLAAHADFTLLPAWKVWRDALGGKPPEKGAMLRLTPARHGTDGFFVAILERKAVAPDTPPQG
;
A
#
# COMPACT_ATOMS: atom_id res chain seq x y z
N MET A 1 -17.50 -18.62 -18.36
CA MET A 1 -17.91 -19.54 -17.28
C MET A 1 -19.36 -19.24 -16.90
N THR A 2 -20.10 -20.20 -16.30
CA THR A 2 -21.40 -19.90 -15.69
C THR A 2 -21.19 -19.16 -14.35
N PRO A 3 -22.20 -18.41 -13.85
CA PRO A 3 -22.10 -17.77 -12.54
C PRO A 3 -21.72 -18.75 -11.40
N GLY A 4 -22.33 -19.94 -11.37
CA GLY A 4 -21.97 -20.96 -10.38
C GLY A 4 -20.52 -21.45 -10.50
N ALA A 5 -19.98 -21.59 -11.71
CA ALA A 5 -18.58 -21.95 -11.89
C ALA A 5 -17.60 -20.83 -11.49
N GLN A 6 -18.01 -19.56 -11.58
CA GLN A 6 -17.23 -18.42 -11.06
C GLN A 6 -17.22 -18.42 -9.53
N VAL A 7 -18.38 -18.72 -8.90
CA VAL A 7 -18.52 -18.87 -7.44
C VAL A 7 -17.66 -20.03 -6.93
N GLU A 8 -17.66 -21.18 -7.59
CA GLU A 8 -16.82 -22.33 -7.21
C GLU A 8 -15.33 -22.00 -7.25
N ALA A 9 -14.89 -21.33 -8.34
CA ALA A 9 -13.50 -20.88 -8.46
C ALA A 9 -13.12 -19.89 -7.34
N ALA A 10 -14.04 -18.99 -6.98
CA ALA A 10 -13.81 -18.03 -5.91
C ALA A 10 -13.75 -18.71 -4.52
N ILE A 11 -14.61 -19.68 -4.24
CA ILE A 11 -14.58 -20.49 -3.00
C ILE A 11 -13.24 -21.20 -2.87
N GLY A 12 -12.78 -21.88 -3.92
CA GLY A 12 -11.48 -22.57 -3.91
C GLY A 12 -10.31 -21.63 -3.66
N LEU A 13 -10.31 -20.45 -4.32
CA LEU A 13 -9.27 -19.43 -4.11
C LEU A 13 -9.31 -18.83 -2.70
N LEU A 14 -10.48 -18.57 -2.13
CA LEU A 14 -10.62 -18.10 -0.76
C LEU A 14 -10.11 -19.13 0.24
N ALA A 15 -10.36 -20.41 0.02
CA ALA A 15 -9.82 -21.50 0.86
C ALA A 15 -8.29 -21.55 0.79
N ASP A 16 -7.69 -21.27 -0.37
CA ASP A 16 -6.23 -21.18 -0.49
C ASP A 16 -5.67 -19.90 0.18
N ILE A 17 -6.35 -18.78 0.07
CA ILE A 17 -5.99 -17.51 0.73
C ILE A 17 -6.07 -17.68 2.26
N ASP A 18 -7.07 -18.36 2.79
CA ASP A 18 -7.23 -18.60 4.23
C ASP A 18 -6.08 -19.43 4.84
N LYS A 19 -5.32 -20.18 4.05
CA LYS A 19 -4.10 -20.86 4.49
C LYS A 19 -2.96 -19.88 4.83
N GLY A 20 -3.04 -18.62 4.38
CA GLY A 20 -2.10 -17.56 4.72
C GLY A 20 -0.69 -17.71 4.13
N THR A 21 -0.48 -18.60 3.16
CA THR A 21 0.85 -18.95 2.62
C THR A 21 1.44 -17.89 1.69
N ALA A 22 0.58 -17.07 1.05
CA ALA A 22 0.98 -16.01 0.14
C ALA A 22 -0.08 -14.89 0.09
N PRO A 23 0.27 -13.68 -0.42
CA PRO A 23 -0.70 -12.64 -0.69
C PRO A 23 -1.82 -13.08 -1.64
N ALA A 24 -3.04 -12.59 -1.40
CA ALA A 24 -4.19 -12.93 -2.24
C ALA A 24 -3.96 -12.62 -3.73
N ASP A 25 -3.34 -11.48 -4.03
CA ASP A 25 -3.01 -11.08 -5.41
C ASP A 25 -2.10 -12.10 -6.12
N ASP A 26 -1.11 -12.65 -5.41
CA ASP A 26 -0.20 -13.64 -5.98
C ASP A 26 -0.93 -14.97 -6.27
N LEU A 27 -1.80 -15.42 -5.34
CA LEU A 27 -2.59 -16.64 -5.50
C LEU A 27 -3.61 -16.51 -6.64
N VAL A 28 -4.32 -15.39 -6.72
CA VAL A 28 -5.28 -15.09 -7.79
C VAL A 28 -4.58 -15.00 -9.15
N ALA A 29 -3.43 -14.31 -9.22
CA ALA A 29 -2.65 -14.21 -10.47
C ALA A 29 -2.11 -15.57 -10.91
N GLU A 30 -1.64 -16.41 -9.97
CA GLU A 30 -1.19 -17.77 -10.26
C GLU A 30 -2.33 -18.64 -10.78
N TRP A 31 -3.49 -18.56 -10.15
CA TRP A 31 -4.67 -19.29 -10.59
C TRP A 31 -5.06 -18.93 -12.02
N PHE A 32 -5.11 -17.63 -12.37
CA PHE A 32 -5.43 -17.18 -13.73
C PHE A 32 -4.37 -17.57 -14.77
N ARG A 33 -3.11 -17.70 -14.37
CA ARG A 33 -2.05 -18.20 -15.26
C ARG A 33 -2.25 -19.68 -15.63
N ARG A 34 -2.74 -20.48 -14.67
CA ARG A 34 -3.02 -21.90 -14.85
C ARG A 34 -4.36 -22.15 -15.56
N HIS A 35 -5.35 -21.27 -15.37
CA HIS A 35 -6.70 -21.40 -15.90
C HIS A 35 -6.96 -20.40 -17.05
N ARG A 36 -6.24 -20.59 -18.16
CA ARG A 36 -6.29 -19.69 -19.31
C ARG A 36 -7.66 -19.63 -20.02
N PHE A 37 -8.54 -20.57 -19.76
CA PHE A 37 -9.91 -20.58 -20.27
C PHE A 37 -10.80 -19.49 -19.64
N ALA A 38 -10.41 -18.96 -18.47
CA ALA A 38 -11.12 -17.85 -17.85
C ALA A 38 -10.84 -16.55 -18.64
N GLY A 39 -11.85 -16.05 -19.35
CA GLY A 39 -11.82 -14.80 -20.10
C GLY A 39 -11.74 -13.58 -19.20
N SER A 40 -11.69 -12.39 -19.79
CA SER A 40 -11.58 -11.12 -19.04
C SER A 40 -12.79 -10.88 -18.12
N SER A 41 -14.01 -11.18 -18.59
CA SER A 41 -15.23 -11.09 -17.80
C SER A 41 -15.26 -12.09 -16.62
N ASP A 42 -14.80 -13.31 -16.85
CA ASP A 42 -14.71 -14.32 -15.78
C ASP A 42 -13.71 -13.90 -14.70
N ARG A 43 -12.55 -13.41 -15.11
CA ARG A 43 -11.52 -12.90 -14.19
C ARG A 43 -12.03 -11.73 -13.35
N ALA A 44 -12.77 -10.81 -13.97
CA ALA A 44 -13.38 -9.69 -13.26
C ALA A 44 -14.42 -10.17 -12.23
N ALA A 45 -15.31 -11.11 -12.62
CA ALA A 45 -16.33 -11.66 -11.72
C ALA A 45 -15.70 -12.43 -10.54
N ILE A 46 -14.79 -13.36 -10.81
CA ILE A 46 -14.09 -14.14 -9.77
C ILE A 46 -13.34 -13.20 -8.81
N SER A 47 -12.61 -12.20 -9.34
CA SER A 47 -11.93 -11.22 -8.49
C SER A 47 -12.91 -10.42 -7.64
N LYS A 48 -14.04 -9.97 -8.21
CA LYS A 48 -15.10 -9.25 -7.48
C LYS A 48 -15.57 -10.06 -6.27
N HIS A 49 -15.91 -11.33 -6.46
CA HIS A 49 -16.33 -12.25 -5.41
C HIS A 49 -15.29 -12.36 -4.29
N ILE A 50 -14.04 -12.64 -4.65
CA ILE A 50 -12.93 -12.80 -3.68
C ILE A 50 -12.74 -11.52 -2.87
N TYR A 51 -12.60 -10.37 -3.53
CA TYR A 51 -12.33 -9.12 -2.83
C TYR A 51 -13.52 -8.60 -2.03
N ALA A 52 -14.77 -8.93 -2.41
CA ALA A 52 -15.94 -8.67 -1.59
C ALA A 52 -15.85 -9.39 -0.24
N VAL A 53 -15.51 -10.69 -0.24
CA VAL A 53 -15.30 -11.46 0.99
C VAL A 53 -14.15 -10.91 1.81
N LEU A 54 -12.97 -10.67 1.22
CA LEU A 54 -11.79 -10.23 1.94
C LEU A 54 -11.97 -8.86 2.61
N ARG A 55 -12.70 -7.95 1.96
CA ARG A 55 -12.98 -6.60 2.51
C ARG A 55 -13.91 -6.65 3.71
N HIS A 56 -14.87 -7.57 3.69
CA HIS A 56 -15.97 -7.61 4.65
C HIS A 56 -15.95 -8.85 5.55
N ARG A 57 -14.80 -9.53 5.65
CA ARG A 57 -14.65 -10.81 6.34
C ARG A 57 -15.24 -10.82 7.76
N ALA A 58 -14.91 -9.82 8.61
CA ALA A 58 -15.39 -9.80 9.98
C ALA A 58 -16.92 -9.61 10.07
N GLN A 59 -17.51 -8.80 9.18
CA GLN A 59 -18.96 -8.61 9.12
C GLN A 59 -19.66 -9.89 8.66
N LEU A 60 -19.07 -10.59 7.66
CA LEU A 60 -19.60 -11.88 7.19
C LEU A 60 -19.53 -12.95 8.27
N ASP A 61 -18.37 -13.05 8.97
CA ASP A 61 -18.19 -14.00 10.08
C ASP A 61 -19.21 -13.75 11.20
N TRP A 62 -19.44 -12.48 11.57
CA TRP A 62 -20.42 -12.08 12.56
C TRP A 62 -21.86 -12.48 12.19
N TRP A 63 -22.22 -12.34 10.93
CA TRP A 63 -23.54 -12.78 10.43
C TRP A 63 -23.67 -14.32 10.41
N ILE A 64 -22.64 -15.02 9.96
CA ILE A 64 -22.63 -16.50 9.89
C ILE A 64 -22.79 -17.08 11.30
N GLU A 65 -22.09 -16.54 12.28
CA GLU A 65 -22.18 -16.96 13.68
C GLU A 65 -23.60 -16.85 14.24
N ARG A 66 -24.32 -15.78 13.89
CA ARG A 66 -25.69 -15.51 14.36
C ARG A 66 -26.78 -16.28 13.59
N THR A 67 -26.54 -16.65 12.38
CA THR A 67 -27.58 -17.22 11.51
C THR A 67 -27.30 -18.67 11.11
N GLY A 68 -26.07 -19.13 11.23
CA GLY A 68 -25.60 -20.41 10.70
C GLY A 68 -25.84 -21.62 11.60
N GLY A 69 -26.51 -21.49 12.75
CA GLY A 69 -26.84 -22.63 13.60
C GLY A 69 -25.64 -23.48 14.06
N GLY A 70 -24.47 -22.86 14.24
CA GLY A 70 -23.22 -23.52 14.63
C GLY A 70 -22.27 -23.88 13.47
N LEU A 71 -22.57 -23.46 12.25
CA LEU A 71 -21.62 -23.57 11.13
C LEU A 71 -20.41 -22.67 11.36
N LEU A 72 -19.25 -23.19 10.99
CA LEU A 72 -18.01 -22.41 11.01
C LEU A 72 -17.97 -21.44 9.81
N ALA A 73 -17.43 -20.25 10.02
CA ALA A 73 -17.22 -19.27 8.98
C ALA A 73 -16.01 -19.66 8.11
N ASP A 74 -16.20 -20.61 7.22
CA ASP A 74 -15.22 -21.01 6.20
C ASP A 74 -15.35 -20.20 4.90
N ALA A 75 -14.50 -20.48 3.92
CA ALA A 75 -14.48 -19.81 2.63
C ALA A 75 -15.83 -19.90 1.90
N ARG A 76 -16.51 -21.06 2.00
CA ARG A 76 -17.80 -21.31 1.35
C ARG A 76 -18.93 -20.54 2.04
N CYS A 77 -19.04 -20.62 3.36
CA CYS A 77 -20.05 -19.88 4.13
C CYS A 77 -19.89 -18.36 3.95
N ARG A 78 -18.64 -17.85 3.96
CA ARG A 78 -18.36 -16.43 3.67
C ARG A 78 -18.77 -16.03 2.27
N MET A 79 -18.53 -16.89 1.26
CA MET A 79 -18.97 -16.62 -0.11
C MET A 79 -20.49 -16.55 -0.20
N LEU A 80 -21.23 -17.52 0.36
CA LEU A 80 -22.70 -17.52 0.36
C LEU A 80 -23.25 -16.27 1.05
N ALA A 81 -22.70 -15.88 2.20
CA ALA A 81 -23.08 -14.67 2.91
C ALA A 81 -22.77 -13.41 2.09
N ALA A 82 -21.63 -13.35 1.39
CA ALA A 82 -21.25 -12.23 0.55
C ALA A 82 -22.17 -12.07 -0.68
N LEU A 83 -22.57 -13.17 -1.31
CA LEU A 83 -23.54 -13.15 -2.41
C LEU A 83 -24.88 -12.56 -1.95
N ALA A 84 -25.36 -12.92 -0.74
CA ALA A 84 -26.61 -12.41 -0.20
C ALA A 84 -26.51 -10.94 0.27
N LEU A 85 -25.50 -10.58 1.08
CA LEU A 85 -25.40 -9.29 1.77
C LEU A 85 -24.73 -8.19 0.94
N ILE A 86 -23.74 -8.55 0.12
CA ILE A 86 -22.91 -7.58 -0.61
C ILE A 86 -23.32 -7.52 -2.09
N GLU A 87 -23.49 -8.68 -2.70
CA GLU A 87 -23.85 -8.76 -4.12
C GLU A 87 -25.36 -8.82 -4.36
N THR A 88 -26.16 -8.87 -3.29
CA THR A 88 -27.63 -8.79 -3.29
C THR A 88 -28.31 -9.84 -4.16
N TRP A 89 -27.69 -11.03 -4.26
CA TRP A 89 -28.33 -12.15 -4.94
C TRP A 89 -29.54 -12.66 -4.14
N LYS A 90 -30.61 -13.02 -4.86
CA LYS A 90 -31.74 -13.68 -4.23
C LYS A 90 -31.36 -15.08 -3.77
N ALA A 91 -32.02 -15.55 -2.71
CA ALA A 91 -31.80 -16.91 -2.21
C ALA A 91 -32.00 -18.00 -3.29
N SER A 92 -32.94 -17.80 -4.23
CA SER A 92 -33.12 -18.69 -5.38
C SER A 92 -31.93 -18.71 -6.31
N GLU A 93 -31.37 -17.52 -6.65
CA GLU A 93 -30.22 -17.41 -7.54
C GLU A 93 -28.97 -18.09 -6.94
N ILE A 94 -28.80 -17.99 -5.60
CA ILE A 94 -27.70 -18.66 -4.90
C ILE A 94 -27.90 -20.20 -4.95
N ARG A 95 -29.13 -20.70 -4.73
CA ARG A 95 -29.41 -22.12 -4.84
C ARG A 95 -29.19 -22.66 -6.26
N ASP A 96 -29.63 -21.91 -7.27
CA ASP A 96 -29.44 -22.26 -8.67
C ASP A 96 -27.97 -22.28 -9.09
N ALA A 97 -27.15 -21.44 -8.48
CA ALA A 97 -25.69 -21.42 -8.69
C ALA A 97 -24.98 -22.57 -7.96
N CYS A 98 -25.58 -23.12 -6.89
CA CYS A 98 -25.06 -24.20 -6.05
C CYS A 98 -25.92 -25.46 -6.18
N ASP A 99 -26.07 -25.98 -7.38
CA ASP A 99 -26.88 -27.14 -7.69
C ASP A 99 -26.11 -28.47 -7.80
N GLY A 100 -24.77 -28.41 -7.69
CA GLY A 100 -23.89 -29.56 -7.80
C GLY A 100 -23.64 -30.04 -9.24
N ASP A 101 -24.11 -29.31 -10.25
CA ASP A 101 -23.80 -29.62 -11.64
C ASP A 101 -22.31 -29.39 -11.94
N ARG A 102 -21.84 -29.84 -13.09
CA ARG A 102 -20.43 -29.80 -13.47
C ARG A 102 -19.81 -28.41 -13.30
N PHE A 103 -18.76 -28.35 -12.50
CA PHE A 103 -18.00 -27.13 -12.14
C PHE A 103 -18.76 -26.09 -11.28
N ARG A 104 -19.90 -26.45 -10.71
CA ARG A 104 -20.62 -25.62 -9.76
C ARG A 104 -20.47 -26.13 -8.33
N PRO A 105 -20.66 -25.28 -7.32
CA PRO A 105 -20.63 -25.71 -5.94
C PRO A 105 -21.72 -26.78 -5.70
N VAL A 106 -21.44 -27.74 -4.81
CA VAL A 106 -22.43 -28.72 -4.39
C VAL A 106 -23.67 -28.04 -3.82
N ALA A 107 -24.84 -28.72 -3.86
CA ALA A 107 -26.08 -28.19 -3.33
C ALA A 107 -25.92 -27.74 -1.87
N LEU A 108 -26.70 -26.72 -1.50
CA LEU A 108 -26.62 -26.14 -0.15
C LEU A 108 -27.12 -27.15 0.88
N SER A 109 -26.42 -27.32 1.99
CA SER A 109 -26.90 -28.00 3.19
C SER A 109 -28.04 -27.22 3.84
N ASP A 110 -28.77 -27.85 4.78
CA ASP A 110 -29.85 -27.19 5.52
C ASP A 110 -29.37 -25.95 6.27
N GLY A 111 -28.18 -26.02 6.90
CA GLY A 111 -27.57 -24.88 7.59
C GLY A 111 -27.19 -23.74 6.64
N GLU A 112 -26.62 -24.03 5.48
CA GLU A 112 -26.29 -23.02 4.46
C GLU A 112 -27.56 -22.39 3.87
N ASN A 113 -28.61 -23.17 3.65
CA ASN A 113 -29.94 -22.66 3.25
C ASN A 113 -30.54 -21.72 4.30
N ALA A 114 -30.36 -22.02 5.59
CA ALA A 114 -30.79 -21.15 6.67
C ALA A 114 -29.98 -19.80 6.65
N ILE A 115 -28.67 -19.85 6.46
CA ILE A 115 -27.85 -18.65 6.29
C ILE A 115 -28.36 -17.80 5.13
N VAL A 116 -28.42 -18.37 3.92
CA VAL A 116 -28.83 -17.65 2.71
C VAL A 116 -30.24 -17.07 2.84
N SER A 117 -31.18 -17.82 3.39
CA SER A 117 -32.57 -17.36 3.55
C SER A 117 -32.71 -16.28 4.61
N SER A 118 -31.92 -16.35 5.70
CA SER A 118 -31.97 -15.36 6.78
C SER A 118 -31.24 -14.07 6.43
N LEU A 119 -30.23 -14.11 5.55
CA LEU A 119 -29.44 -12.94 5.13
C LEU A 119 -30.04 -12.19 3.93
N ALA A 120 -30.91 -12.84 3.16
CA ALA A 120 -31.58 -12.20 2.02
C ALA A 120 -32.30 -10.93 2.45
N SER A 121 -32.02 -9.81 1.77
CA SER A 121 -32.59 -8.49 2.04
C SER A 121 -32.20 -7.83 3.38
N ARG A 122 -31.14 -8.30 4.04
CA ARG A 122 -30.57 -7.61 5.20
C ARG A 122 -29.44 -6.66 4.79
N ASP A 123 -29.27 -5.62 5.59
CA ASP A 123 -28.09 -4.74 5.47
C ASP A 123 -26.85 -5.46 6.01
N LEU A 124 -25.71 -5.23 5.37
CA LEU A 124 -24.43 -5.77 5.82
C LEU A 124 -24.06 -5.23 7.22
N GLU A 125 -24.31 -3.96 7.48
CA GLU A 125 -24.05 -3.34 8.78
C GLU A 125 -25.20 -3.61 9.77
N HIS A 126 -24.84 -3.89 11.04
CA HIS A 126 -25.81 -4.05 12.11
C HIS A 126 -25.37 -3.25 13.36
N LYS A 127 -26.33 -2.66 14.07
CA LYS A 127 -26.07 -1.80 15.24
C LYS A 127 -25.30 -2.50 16.37
N GLU A 128 -25.47 -3.81 16.52
CA GLU A 128 -24.80 -4.60 17.55
C GLU A 128 -23.38 -5.06 17.18
N MET A 129 -22.91 -4.76 15.97
CA MET A 129 -21.55 -5.11 15.58
C MET A 129 -20.54 -4.32 16.42
N PRO A 130 -19.57 -4.98 17.08
CA PRO A 130 -18.50 -4.29 17.76
C PRO A 130 -17.63 -3.49 16.77
N PRO A 131 -16.87 -2.48 17.25
CA PRO A 131 -16.11 -1.60 16.36
C PRO A 131 -15.17 -2.31 15.38
N HIS A 132 -14.47 -3.36 15.82
CA HIS A 132 -13.55 -4.11 14.96
C HIS A 132 -14.29 -4.89 13.85
N VAL A 133 -15.48 -5.43 14.14
CA VAL A 133 -16.32 -6.08 13.13
C VAL A 133 -16.82 -5.06 12.11
N ARG A 134 -17.36 -3.93 12.58
CA ARG A 134 -17.84 -2.86 11.71
C ARG A 134 -16.73 -2.28 10.85
N GLY A 135 -15.53 -2.11 11.42
CA GLY A 135 -14.33 -1.62 10.73
C GLY A 135 -13.61 -2.67 9.90
N ASN A 136 -14.00 -3.96 9.98
CA ASN A 136 -13.36 -5.08 9.29
C ASN A 136 -11.84 -5.17 9.52
N TYR A 137 -11.43 -5.24 10.78
CA TYR A 137 -10.03 -5.46 11.16
C TYR A 137 -9.94 -6.45 12.34
N PRO A 138 -8.80 -7.14 12.53
CA PRO A 138 -8.59 -8.03 13.67
C PRO A 138 -8.74 -7.29 15.00
N GLU A 139 -9.43 -7.89 15.96
CA GLU A 139 -9.78 -7.26 17.25
C GLU A 139 -8.56 -6.71 17.98
N TRP A 140 -7.43 -7.44 17.97
CA TRP A 140 -6.20 -7.03 18.63
C TRP A 140 -5.62 -5.70 18.13
N LEU A 141 -5.92 -5.32 16.87
CA LEU A 141 -5.51 -4.01 16.29
C LEU A 141 -6.38 -2.84 16.80
N GLY A 142 -7.51 -3.12 17.42
CA GLY A 142 -8.45 -2.10 17.88
C GLY A 142 -7.83 -1.01 18.73
N PRO A 143 -7.12 -1.34 19.84
CA PRO A 143 -6.45 -0.36 20.68
C PRO A 143 -5.40 0.48 19.94
N HIS A 144 -4.61 -0.13 19.04
CA HIS A 144 -3.56 0.54 18.25
C HIS A 144 -4.16 1.54 17.26
N LEU A 145 -5.19 1.12 16.52
CA LEU A 145 -5.91 1.98 15.57
C LEU A 145 -6.64 3.11 16.30
N ALA A 146 -7.26 2.83 17.43
CA ALA A 146 -7.94 3.85 18.23
C ALA A 146 -6.96 4.91 18.76
N ALA A 147 -5.78 4.50 19.23
CA ALA A 147 -4.72 5.39 19.69
C ALA A 147 -4.20 6.30 18.57
N SER A 148 -4.20 5.81 17.33
CA SER A 148 -3.72 6.53 16.16
C SER A 148 -4.78 7.45 15.51
N LEU A 149 -5.99 6.93 15.32
CA LEU A 149 -7.04 7.58 14.53
C LEU A 149 -8.06 8.32 15.40
N GLY A 150 -8.14 8.01 16.70
CA GLY A 150 -9.04 8.65 17.66
C GLY A 150 -10.49 8.67 17.18
N LYS A 151 -11.10 9.86 17.14
CA LYS A 151 -12.49 10.07 16.71
C LYS A 151 -12.74 9.73 15.23
N ASP A 152 -11.71 9.69 14.41
CA ASP A 152 -11.83 9.40 12.97
C ASP A 152 -11.75 7.89 12.67
N LEU A 153 -11.58 7.02 13.68
CA LEU A 153 -11.41 5.57 13.53
C LEU A 153 -12.47 4.94 12.62
N ALA A 154 -13.74 5.16 12.90
CA ALA A 154 -14.83 4.57 12.13
C ALA A 154 -14.82 5.04 10.66
N ARG A 155 -14.57 6.33 10.43
CA ARG A 155 -14.53 6.92 9.09
C ARG A 155 -13.34 6.41 8.28
N GLU A 156 -12.16 6.30 8.92
CA GLU A 156 -10.94 5.84 8.25
C GLU A 156 -10.99 4.34 7.96
N THR A 157 -11.50 3.51 8.89
CA THR A 157 -11.65 2.07 8.65
C THR A 157 -12.69 1.78 7.56
N ALA A 158 -13.77 2.54 7.48
CA ALA A 158 -14.72 2.45 6.37
C ALA A 158 -14.04 2.78 5.02
N ALA A 159 -13.22 3.84 4.96
CA ALA A 159 -12.49 4.19 3.76
C ALA A 159 -11.41 3.15 3.37
N LEU A 160 -10.78 2.50 4.35
CA LEU A 160 -9.83 1.40 4.14
C LEU A 160 -10.50 0.11 3.61
N ASN A 161 -11.80 -0.06 3.84
CA ASN A 161 -12.58 -1.17 3.28
C ASN A 161 -13.11 -0.89 1.87
N GLY A 162 -13.08 0.37 1.42
CA GLY A 162 -13.42 0.75 0.06
C GLY A 162 -12.40 0.27 -0.98
N GLU A 163 -12.73 0.44 -2.25
CA GLU A 163 -11.78 0.21 -3.32
C GLU A 163 -10.75 1.35 -3.41
N ALA A 164 -9.49 0.97 -3.67
CA ALA A 164 -8.45 1.93 -3.93
C ALA A 164 -8.61 2.57 -5.31
N THR A 165 -8.36 3.87 -5.37
CA THR A 165 -8.23 4.59 -6.63
C THR A 165 -7.00 4.10 -7.42
N LEU A 166 -7.04 4.26 -8.74
CA LEU A 166 -5.88 4.01 -9.59
C LEU A 166 -5.18 5.33 -9.88
N ASP A 167 -4.10 5.57 -9.12
CA ASP A 167 -3.30 6.78 -9.26
C ASP A 167 -2.04 6.50 -10.09
N LEU A 168 -1.72 7.45 -10.95
CA LEU A 168 -0.56 7.45 -11.82
C LEU A 168 0.33 8.65 -11.47
N ARG A 169 1.63 8.47 -11.57
CA ARG A 169 2.60 9.56 -11.50
C ARG A 169 3.13 9.86 -12.89
N ALA A 170 3.08 11.12 -13.31
CA ALA A 170 3.78 11.60 -14.50
C ALA A 170 5.31 11.51 -14.27
N ASN A 171 6.01 10.99 -15.26
CA ASN A 171 7.47 10.87 -15.25
C ASN A 171 8.12 12.11 -15.85
N THR A 172 8.68 12.97 -15.02
CA THR A 172 9.28 14.23 -15.46
C THR A 172 10.55 14.06 -16.31
N LEU A 173 11.12 12.86 -16.40
CA LEU A 173 12.19 12.55 -17.36
C LEU A 173 11.67 12.42 -18.80
N LYS A 174 10.38 12.22 -19.01
CA LYS A 174 9.73 12.00 -20.32
C LYS A 174 8.75 13.12 -20.70
N GLY A 175 8.25 13.84 -19.72
CA GLY A 175 7.29 14.92 -19.91
C GLY A 175 6.63 15.34 -18.60
N ASP A 176 5.82 16.37 -18.66
CA ASP A 176 5.09 16.88 -17.52
C ASP A 176 3.72 16.18 -17.31
N ARG A 177 3.01 16.57 -16.24
CA ARG A 177 1.67 16.05 -15.90
C ARG A 177 0.64 16.40 -16.96
N GLY A 178 0.75 17.57 -17.60
CA GLY A 178 -0.14 17.99 -18.69
C GLY A 178 -0.01 17.10 -19.91
N LYS A 179 1.23 16.84 -20.36
CA LYS A 179 1.52 15.92 -21.46
C LYS A 179 1.03 14.51 -21.16
N ALA A 180 1.23 14.02 -19.95
CA ALA A 180 0.74 12.70 -19.52
C ALA A 180 -0.79 12.62 -19.59
N ARG A 181 -1.51 13.66 -19.13
CA ARG A 181 -2.98 13.72 -19.20
C ARG A 181 -3.49 13.74 -20.63
N ILE A 182 -2.87 14.54 -21.51
CA ILE A 182 -3.23 14.61 -22.94
C ILE A 182 -3.03 13.24 -23.59
N ALA A 183 -1.91 12.55 -23.29
CA ALA A 183 -1.65 11.22 -23.85
C ALA A 183 -2.67 10.16 -23.39
N LEU A 184 -3.14 10.22 -22.14
CA LEU A 184 -4.21 9.37 -21.62
C LEU A 184 -5.54 9.69 -22.32
N GLN A 185 -5.90 10.97 -22.45
CA GLN A 185 -7.11 11.40 -23.13
C GLN A 185 -7.13 10.97 -24.59
N GLY A 186 -5.99 11.07 -25.31
CA GLY A 186 -5.85 10.58 -26.67
C GLY A 186 -6.01 9.07 -26.83
N ALA A 187 -5.82 8.31 -25.74
CA ALA A 187 -6.09 6.88 -25.66
C ALA A 187 -7.50 6.55 -25.13
N GLY A 188 -8.40 7.54 -24.99
CA GLY A 188 -9.75 7.37 -24.49
C GLY A 188 -9.84 7.17 -22.96
N VAL A 189 -8.80 7.51 -22.20
CA VAL A 189 -8.74 7.32 -20.76
C VAL A 189 -8.88 8.68 -20.05
N GLU A 190 -9.92 8.82 -19.25
CA GLU A 190 -10.14 10.03 -18.43
C GLU A 190 -9.30 9.98 -17.14
N ALA A 191 -8.56 11.06 -16.91
CA ALA A 191 -7.73 11.24 -15.73
C ALA A 191 -7.86 12.66 -15.16
N GLU A 192 -8.04 12.74 -13.85
CA GLU A 192 -8.07 14.00 -13.09
C GLU A 192 -6.70 14.24 -12.44
N MET A 193 -6.34 15.51 -12.27
CA MET A 193 -5.15 15.87 -11.51
C MET A 193 -5.40 15.63 -10.02
N THR A 194 -4.50 14.94 -9.35
CA THR A 194 -4.61 14.74 -7.90
C THR A 194 -4.29 16.03 -7.13
N ALA A 195 -4.80 16.12 -5.90
CA ALA A 195 -4.78 17.36 -5.13
C ALA A 195 -3.44 17.63 -4.42
N LEU A 196 -2.72 16.58 -4.02
CA LEU A 196 -1.54 16.69 -3.17
C LEU A 196 -0.24 16.60 -3.98
N SER A 197 -0.18 15.67 -4.94
CA SER A 197 1.00 15.50 -5.76
C SER A 197 0.94 16.39 -7.01
N PRO A 198 1.96 17.22 -7.27
CA PRO A 198 2.04 18.01 -8.51
C PRO A 198 2.23 17.13 -9.76
N LEU A 199 2.51 15.84 -9.60
CA LEU A 199 2.75 14.87 -10.67
C LEU A 199 1.63 13.85 -10.80
N GLY A 200 0.64 13.85 -9.88
CA GLY A 200 -0.36 12.82 -9.76
C GLY A 200 -1.53 12.99 -10.73
N LEU A 201 -1.96 11.87 -11.30
CA LEU A 201 -3.16 11.72 -12.10
C LEU A 201 -3.97 10.56 -11.54
N ARG A 202 -5.29 10.75 -11.36
CA ARG A 202 -6.22 9.72 -10.89
C ARG A 202 -7.14 9.31 -12.01
N LEU A 203 -7.17 8.03 -12.32
CA LEU A 203 -8.07 7.50 -13.32
C LEU A 203 -9.49 7.40 -12.76
N LYS A 204 -10.51 7.74 -13.56
CA LYS A 204 -11.91 7.54 -13.21
C LYS A 204 -12.31 6.07 -13.20
N GLU A 205 -11.71 5.29 -14.10
CA GLU A 205 -12.00 3.87 -14.27
C GLU A 205 -10.72 3.05 -14.32
N ARG A 206 -10.81 1.78 -13.97
CA ARG A 206 -9.70 0.84 -14.10
C ARG A 206 -9.55 0.42 -15.56
N VAL A 207 -8.36 0.60 -16.11
CA VAL A 207 -8.01 0.22 -17.49
C VAL A 207 -6.79 -0.69 -17.50
N PRO A 208 -6.62 -1.55 -18.52
CA PRO A 208 -5.43 -2.38 -18.69
C PRO A 208 -4.24 -1.50 -19.11
N LEU A 209 -3.49 -1.01 -18.13
CA LEU A 209 -2.40 -0.05 -18.32
C LEU A 209 -1.33 -0.53 -19.33
N GLY A 210 -1.06 -1.83 -19.38
CA GLY A 210 -0.11 -2.42 -20.33
C GLY A 210 -0.46 -2.20 -21.80
N THR A 211 -1.69 -1.81 -22.12
CA THR A 211 -2.10 -1.47 -23.49
C THR A 211 -1.82 -0.01 -23.86
N LEU A 212 -1.66 0.85 -22.86
CA LEU A 212 -1.52 2.30 -23.07
C LEU A 212 -0.10 2.67 -23.54
N PRO A 213 0.03 3.43 -24.67
CA PRO A 213 1.33 3.93 -25.12
C PRO A 213 2.08 4.72 -24.04
N ALA A 214 1.38 5.63 -23.35
CA ALA A 214 1.97 6.43 -22.27
C ALA A 214 2.65 5.59 -21.16
N PHE A 215 2.08 4.42 -20.86
CA PHE A 215 2.68 3.50 -19.89
C PHE A 215 3.87 2.73 -20.47
N ARG A 216 3.74 2.21 -21.70
CA ARG A 216 4.82 1.47 -22.38
C ARG A 216 6.06 2.34 -22.63
N GLU A 217 5.86 3.60 -22.96
CA GLU A 217 6.91 4.59 -23.20
C GLU A 217 7.50 5.18 -21.92
N GLY A 218 6.90 4.85 -20.75
CA GLY A 218 7.36 5.30 -19.44
C GLY A 218 7.06 6.77 -19.14
N LEU A 219 6.07 7.37 -19.81
CA LEU A 219 5.57 8.71 -19.50
C LEU A 219 4.77 8.75 -18.19
N ILE A 220 4.16 7.62 -17.83
CA ILE A 220 3.42 7.42 -16.58
C ILE A 220 3.88 6.17 -15.85
N GLU A 221 3.75 6.19 -14.53
CA GLU A 221 4.03 5.07 -13.64
C GLU A 221 2.90 4.91 -12.61
N VAL A 222 2.52 3.67 -12.28
CA VAL A 222 1.50 3.41 -11.24
C VAL A 222 2.10 3.69 -9.87
N GLN A 223 1.50 4.63 -9.17
CA GLN A 223 1.89 4.95 -7.80
C GLN A 223 0.78 5.73 -7.11
N ASP A 224 0.38 5.29 -5.91
CA ASP A 224 -0.55 6.02 -5.06
C ASP A 224 -0.05 7.45 -4.79
N GLU A 225 -0.97 8.41 -4.69
CA GLU A 225 -0.64 9.82 -4.49
C GLU A 225 0.15 10.05 -3.19
N GLY A 226 -0.20 9.37 -2.09
CA GLY A 226 0.54 9.47 -0.83
C GLY A 226 1.98 8.96 -0.95
N SER A 227 2.19 7.88 -1.70
CA SER A 227 3.52 7.35 -2.02
C SER A 227 4.33 8.32 -2.89
N GLN A 228 3.69 9.05 -3.82
CA GLN A 228 4.33 10.09 -4.62
C GLN A 228 4.80 11.24 -3.71
N VAL A 229 3.92 11.72 -2.84
CA VAL A 229 4.22 12.79 -1.88
C VAL A 229 5.38 12.40 -0.97
N ALA A 230 5.37 11.18 -0.43
CA ALA A 230 6.46 10.69 0.42
C ALA A 230 7.82 10.76 -0.29
N ALA A 231 7.90 10.34 -1.56
CA ALA A 231 9.13 10.42 -2.34
C ALA A 231 9.55 11.86 -2.67
N LEU A 232 8.60 12.75 -2.97
CA LEU A 232 8.88 14.15 -3.28
C LEU A 232 9.38 14.92 -2.05
N LEU A 233 8.93 14.57 -0.84
CA LEU A 233 9.40 15.17 0.40
C LEU A 233 10.86 14.83 0.74
N ALA A 234 11.48 13.88 0.05
CA ALA A 234 12.92 13.68 0.13
C ALA A 234 13.69 14.90 -0.39
N ASP A 235 13.07 15.76 -1.19
CA ASP A 235 13.70 16.93 -1.79
C ASP A 235 15.04 16.57 -2.45
N ALA A 236 15.05 15.46 -3.19
CA ALA A 236 16.21 15.01 -3.94
C ALA A 236 16.40 15.93 -5.17
N ARG A 237 17.60 16.52 -5.31
CA ARG A 237 17.89 17.51 -6.34
C ARG A 237 19.02 17.06 -7.28
N PRO A 238 19.10 17.60 -8.48
CA PRO A 238 20.20 17.32 -9.41
C PRO A 238 21.58 17.51 -8.77
N GLY A 239 22.49 16.56 -8.98
CA GLY A 239 23.86 16.59 -8.46
C GLY A 239 24.04 15.94 -7.09
N MET A 240 22.97 15.65 -6.35
CA MET A 240 23.03 15.00 -5.04
C MET A 240 23.46 13.54 -5.11
N ARG A 241 23.99 13.04 -3.99
CA ARG A 241 24.12 11.60 -3.70
C ARG A 241 22.96 11.17 -2.84
N VAL A 242 22.12 10.29 -3.39
CA VAL A 242 20.87 9.83 -2.78
C VAL A 242 20.88 8.31 -2.66
N ILE A 243 20.30 7.78 -1.59
CA ILE A 243 20.03 6.36 -1.46
C ILE A 243 18.56 6.14 -1.07
N ASP A 244 17.90 5.23 -1.79
CA ASP A 244 16.63 4.61 -1.42
C ASP A 244 16.99 3.29 -0.71
N PHE A 245 16.90 3.28 0.63
CA PHE A 245 17.50 2.23 1.46
C PHE A 245 16.68 0.95 1.52
N CYS A 246 15.36 1.03 1.29
CA CYS A 246 14.42 -0.11 1.21
C CYS A 246 13.63 -0.05 -0.11
N ALA A 247 14.35 -0.01 -1.22
CA ALA A 247 13.81 0.37 -2.54
C ALA A 247 12.74 -0.59 -3.11
N GLY A 248 12.73 -1.85 -2.67
CA GLY A 248 11.80 -2.86 -3.18
C GLY A 248 11.87 -2.98 -4.70
N ALA A 249 10.72 -2.79 -5.36
CA ALA A 249 10.60 -2.82 -6.82
C ALA A 249 10.83 -1.44 -7.49
N GLY A 250 11.42 -0.47 -6.78
CA GLY A 250 11.91 0.79 -7.33
C GLY A 250 10.85 1.88 -7.57
N GLY A 251 9.65 1.77 -7.01
CA GLY A 251 8.59 2.77 -7.24
C GLY A 251 8.98 4.19 -6.80
N LYS A 252 9.54 4.32 -5.58
CA LYS A 252 10.03 5.60 -5.04
C LYS A 252 11.39 5.97 -5.63
N THR A 253 12.26 4.99 -5.91
CA THR A 253 13.53 5.21 -6.65
C THR A 253 13.28 5.94 -7.98
N LEU A 254 12.25 5.53 -8.74
CA LEU A 254 11.87 6.20 -9.99
C LEU A 254 11.46 7.67 -9.78
N ALA A 255 10.76 7.97 -8.69
CA ALA A 255 10.39 9.34 -8.33
C ALA A 255 11.62 10.17 -7.99
N LEU A 256 12.55 9.60 -7.19
CA LEU A 256 13.81 10.26 -6.83
C LEU A 256 14.68 10.52 -8.07
N ALA A 257 14.84 9.55 -8.97
CA ALA A 257 15.58 9.73 -10.22
C ALA A 257 15.00 10.86 -11.10
N ALA A 258 13.66 10.93 -11.16
CA ALA A 258 12.96 11.98 -11.87
C ALA A 258 13.16 13.35 -11.23
N SER A 259 13.06 13.47 -9.90
CA SER A 259 13.35 14.72 -9.16
C SER A 259 14.80 15.18 -9.33
N MET A 260 15.74 14.24 -9.43
CA MET A 260 17.15 14.52 -9.70
C MET A 260 17.45 14.83 -11.18
N ASN A 261 16.45 14.72 -12.06
CA ASN A 261 16.63 14.92 -13.50
C ASN A 261 17.81 14.11 -14.08
N ASN A 262 17.97 12.86 -13.63
CA ASN A 262 19.08 11.96 -14.00
C ASN A 262 20.49 12.58 -13.80
N ARG A 263 20.67 13.47 -12.82
CA ARG A 263 21.98 14.08 -12.50
C ARG A 263 22.35 13.83 -11.04
N GLY A 264 23.53 13.27 -10.81
CA GLY A 264 24.02 12.85 -9.50
C GLY A 264 24.17 11.34 -9.37
N HIS A 265 24.07 10.81 -8.16
CA HIS A 265 24.18 9.38 -7.88
C HIS A 265 22.98 8.91 -7.05
N LEU A 266 22.26 7.93 -7.56
CA LEU A 266 21.14 7.33 -6.84
C LEU A 266 21.37 5.82 -6.67
N ILE A 267 21.39 5.38 -5.41
CA ILE A 267 21.48 3.97 -5.07
C ILE A 267 20.09 3.47 -4.65
N ALA A 268 19.65 2.38 -5.25
CA ALA A 268 18.48 1.61 -4.83
C ALA A 268 18.96 0.36 -4.10
N SER A 269 18.77 0.29 -2.79
CA SER A 269 19.18 -0.86 -2.00
C SER A 269 18.00 -1.60 -1.37
N ASP A 270 18.10 -2.91 -1.26
CA ASP A 270 17.11 -3.78 -0.60
C ASP A 270 17.81 -5.08 -0.19
N ILE A 271 17.28 -5.74 0.84
CA ILE A 271 17.76 -7.08 1.23
C ILE A 271 17.36 -8.16 0.21
N SER A 272 16.31 -7.92 -0.57
CA SER A 272 15.81 -8.84 -1.59
C SER A 272 16.34 -8.48 -2.98
N ALA A 273 17.38 -9.18 -3.42
CA ALA A 273 17.88 -9.09 -4.79
C ALA A 273 16.78 -9.32 -5.84
N ARG A 274 15.83 -10.23 -5.56
CA ARG A 274 14.67 -10.49 -6.43
C ARG A 274 13.75 -9.29 -6.59
N ARG A 275 13.54 -8.51 -5.52
CA ARG A 275 12.74 -7.28 -5.58
C ARG A 275 13.44 -6.21 -6.42
N LEU A 276 14.74 -6.02 -6.20
CA LEU A 276 15.56 -5.11 -7.00
C LEU A 276 15.61 -5.48 -8.48
N GLU A 277 15.60 -6.77 -8.81
CA GLU A 277 15.58 -7.22 -10.20
C GLU A 277 14.29 -6.79 -10.91
N ARG A 278 13.14 -6.82 -10.23
CA ARG A 278 11.87 -6.31 -10.77
C ARG A 278 11.91 -4.81 -11.12
N ALA A 279 12.82 -4.05 -10.51
CA ALA A 279 13.01 -2.63 -10.84
C ALA A 279 13.67 -2.41 -12.20
N THR A 280 14.43 -3.38 -12.74
CA THR A 280 15.27 -3.22 -13.92
C THR A 280 14.50 -2.72 -15.13
N GLU A 281 13.42 -3.41 -15.49
CA GLU A 281 12.63 -3.04 -16.65
C GLU A 281 11.89 -1.71 -16.42
N ARG A 282 11.40 -1.46 -15.22
CA ARG A 282 10.76 -0.21 -14.83
C ARG A 282 11.72 0.97 -14.98
N LEU A 283 12.95 0.85 -14.46
CA LEU A 283 14.00 1.86 -14.58
C LEU A 283 14.34 2.15 -16.06
N ARG A 284 14.51 1.09 -16.87
CA ARG A 284 14.77 1.21 -18.30
C ARG A 284 13.62 1.93 -19.01
N ARG A 285 12.38 1.50 -18.80
CA ARG A 285 11.17 2.09 -19.37
C ARG A 285 11.04 3.57 -19.02
N ALA A 286 11.27 3.92 -17.77
CA ALA A 286 11.19 5.28 -17.26
C ALA A 286 12.38 6.16 -17.71
N GLY A 287 13.46 5.57 -18.23
CA GLY A 287 14.68 6.29 -18.60
C GLY A 287 15.51 6.76 -17.38
N ALA A 288 15.38 6.10 -16.23
CA ALA A 288 16.13 6.41 -15.02
C ALA A 288 17.55 5.82 -15.09
N SER A 289 18.50 6.59 -15.60
CA SER A 289 19.86 6.13 -15.95
C SER A 289 20.90 6.22 -14.84
N ILE A 290 20.63 7.02 -13.77
CA ILE A 290 21.58 7.24 -12.68
C ILE A 290 21.47 6.23 -11.53
N VAL A 291 20.59 5.23 -11.67
CA VAL A 291 20.27 4.32 -10.57
C VAL A 291 21.20 3.12 -10.57
N GLN A 292 21.94 2.97 -9.49
CA GLN A 292 22.69 1.75 -9.17
C GLN A 292 21.90 0.89 -8.19
N ARG A 293 21.64 -0.37 -8.55
CA ARG A 293 20.99 -1.35 -7.67
C ARG A 293 22.02 -2.02 -6.79
N LEU A 294 21.73 -2.14 -5.48
CA LEU A 294 22.64 -2.69 -4.49
C LEU A 294 21.88 -3.62 -3.53
N PRO A 295 22.01 -4.94 -3.67
CA PRO A 295 21.51 -5.84 -2.64
C PRO A 295 22.37 -5.75 -1.37
N LEU A 296 21.73 -5.62 -0.21
CA LEU A 296 22.37 -5.60 1.11
C LEU A 296 22.05 -6.91 1.85
N SER A 297 22.97 -7.36 2.68
CA SER A 297 22.76 -8.55 3.52
C SER A 297 21.87 -8.28 4.75
N GLY A 298 21.56 -7.03 5.03
CA GLY A 298 20.74 -6.55 6.15
C GLY A 298 21.10 -5.14 6.58
N ALA A 299 20.44 -4.64 7.62
CA ALA A 299 20.69 -3.30 8.16
C ALA A 299 22.15 -3.08 8.58
N ARG A 300 22.86 -4.12 9.02
CA ARG A 300 24.25 -4.04 9.49
C ARG A 300 25.30 -4.40 8.45
N ASP A 301 24.98 -4.30 7.15
CA ASP A 301 25.90 -4.61 6.06
C ASP A 301 27.20 -3.80 6.14
N LYS A 302 28.32 -4.44 5.79
CA LYS A 302 29.66 -3.79 5.77
C LYS A 302 29.73 -2.61 4.81
N TRP A 303 28.92 -2.61 3.77
CA TRP A 303 28.82 -1.52 2.83
C TRP A 303 28.41 -0.21 3.52
N VAL A 304 27.45 -0.25 4.45
CA VAL A 304 27.01 0.91 5.23
C VAL A 304 28.14 1.55 6.02
N LYS A 305 28.99 0.74 6.67
CA LYS A 305 30.16 1.23 7.41
C LYS A 305 31.15 1.95 6.50
N ARG A 306 31.37 1.45 5.29
CA ARG A 306 32.31 2.03 4.30
C ARG A 306 31.81 3.33 3.68
N HIS A 307 30.50 3.57 3.68
CA HIS A 307 29.87 4.73 3.08
C HIS A 307 29.30 5.71 4.12
N LYS A 308 29.85 5.70 5.35
CA LYS A 308 29.44 6.61 6.43
C LYS A 308 29.51 8.06 5.95
N ALA A 309 28.49 8.85 6.30
CA ALA A 309 28.40 10.30 6.04
C ALA A 309 28.61 10.67 4.54
N SER A 310 28.07 9.86 3.61
CA SER A 310 28.33 10.05 2.18
C SER A 310 27.14 10.57 1.38
N PHE A 311 25.94 10.60 1.95
CA PHE A 311 24.70 10.89 1.22
C PHE A 311 24.06 12.21 1.67
N ASP A 312 23.59 12.97 0.66
CA ASP A 312 22.79 14.18 0.86
C ASP A 312 21.38 13.84 1.34
N ARG A 313 20.83 12.75 0.80
CA ARG A 313 19.51 12.24 1.14
C ARG A 313 19.58 10.74 1.33
N VAL A 314 19.03 10.26 2.43
CA VAL A 314 18.79 8.86 2.71
C VAL A 314 17.29 8.70 2.86
N PHE A 315 16.67 7.99 1.94
CA PHE A 315 15.25 7.72 1.94
C PHE A 315 15.00 6.30 2.44
N VAL A 316 14.14 6.15 3.42
CA VAL A 316 13.76 4.86 4.03
C VAL A 316 12.25 4.70 3.91
N ASP A 317 11.82 3.88 2.95
CA ASP A 317 10.45 3.36 2.89
C ASP A 317 10.42 2.06 3.69
N ALA A 318 10.20 2.19 5.00
CA ALA A 318 10.44 1.09 5.93
C ALA A 318 9.44 -0.07 5.74
N PRO A 319 9.88 -1.33 5.86
CA PRO A 319 8.96 -2.45 5.98
C PRO A 319 8.07 -2.23 7.21
N CYS A 320 6.75 -2.38 7.01
CA CYS A 320 5.75 -2.08 8.03
C CYS A 320 4.53 -2.99 7.88
N THR A 321 3.58 -2.91 8.82
CA THR A 321 2.32 -3.67 8.78
C THR A 321 1.47 -3.38 7.55
N GLY A 322 1.67 -2.23 6.89
CA GLY A 322 0.90 -1.82 5.72
C GLY A 322 -0.56 -1.50 6.01
N THR A 323 -0.90 -1.14 7.24
CA THR A 323 -2.28 -0.85 7.67
C THR A 323 -2.95 0.26 6.86
N GLY A 324 -2.17 1.17 6.30
CA GLY A 324 -2.66 2.24 5.43
C GLY A 324 -3.06 1.78 4.01
N THR A 325 -2.73 0.56 3.61
CA THR A 325 -2.94 0.05 2.24
C THR A 325 -4.01 -1.04 2.13
N TRP A 326 -4.82 -1.28 3.17
CA TRP A 326 -5.83 -2.34 3.19
C TRP A 326 -6.86 -2.22 2.08
N ARG A 327 -7.13 -1.03 1.59
CA ARG A 327 -8.02 -0.83 0.44
C ARG A 327 -7.46 -1.45 -0.86
N ARG A 328 -6.13 -1.68 -0.95
CA ARG A 328 -5.46 -2.40 -2.05
C ARG A 328 -5.30 -3.87 -1.73
N ASN A 329 -4.84 -4.18 -0.51
CA ASN A 329 -4.48 -5.51 -0.05
C ASN A 329 -5.36 -5.91 1.16
N PRO A 330 -6.68 -6.18 0.95
CA PRO A 330 -7.60 -6.42 2.07
C PRO A 330 -7.31 -7.72 2.84
N ASP A 331 -6.58 -8.67 2.24
CA ASP A 331 -6.12 -9.88 2.91
C ASP A 331 -4.98 -9.61 3.90
N ALA A 332 -4.19 -8.56 3.71
CA ALA A 332 -3.02 -8.28 4.53
C ALA A 332 -3.36 -8.16 6.02
N LYS A 333 -4.48 -7.50 6.35
CA LYS A 333 -4.92 -7.33 7.74
C LYS A 333 -5.23 -8.65 8.44
N TRP A 334 -5.68 -9.67 7.71
CA TRP A 334 -6.05 -10.98 8.25
C TRP A 334 -4.85 -11.93 8.41
N ARG A 335 -3.72 -11.62 7.77
CA ARG A 335 -2.44 -12.32 7.93
C ARG A 335 -1.59 -11.78 9.06
N LEU A 336 -1.84 -10.52 9.49
CA LEU A 336 -1.10 -9.88 10.58
C LEU A 336 -1.40 -10.55 11.92
N LYS A 337 -0.32 -10.74 12.69
CA LYS A 337 -0.35 -11.24 14.07
C LYS A 337 0.23 -10.18 15.01
N PRO A 338 -0.11 -10.23 16.32
CA PRO A 338 0.45 -9.29 17.30
C PRO A 338 2.00 -9.27 17.32
N GLU A 339 2.62 -10.44 17.11
CA GLU A 339 4.08 -10.60 17.12
C GLU A 339 4.74 -9.84 15.95
N ASP A 340 4.09 -9.80 14.78
CA ASP A 340 4.58 -9.11 13.60
C ASP A 340 4.80 -7.60 13.84
N LEU A 341 3.94 -6.97 14.65
CA LEU A 341 4.10 -5.56 15.00
C LEU A 341 5.37 -5.32 15.82
N ALA A 342 5.65 -6.18 16.79
CA ALA A 342 6.85 -6.09 17.61
C ALA A 342 8.12 -6.33 16.79
N GLU A 343 8.12 -7.33 15.91
CA GLU A 343 9.24 -7.65 15.02
C GLU A 343 9.51 -6.52 14.02
N LEU A 344 8.46 -5.97 13.40
CA LEU A 344 8.59 -4.88 12.44
C LEU A 344 9.08 -3.60 13.09
N THR A 345 8.60 -3.25 14.29
CA THR A 345 9.07 -2.06 15.00
C THR A 345 10.54 -2.16 15.42
N ALA A 346 10.99 -3.36 15.81
CA ALA A 346 12.42 -3.60 16.10
C ALA A 346 13.26 -3.50 14.82
N LEU A 347 12.80 -4.07 13.72
CA LEU A 347 13.48 -3.99 12.42
C LEU A 347 13.55 -2.53 11.90
N GLN A 348 12.50 -1.75 12.08
CA GLN A 348 12.45 -0.34 11.70
C GLN A 348 13.49 0.48 12.47
N ALA A 349 13.66 0.23 13.77
CA ALA A 349 14.68 0.87 14.59
C ALA A 349 16.10 0.53 14.08
N ASP A 350 16.40 -0.74 13.81
CA ASP A 350 17.69 -1.18 13.25
C ASP A 350 17.97 -0.55 11.87
N ILE A 351 16.94 -0.41 11.03
CA ILE A 351 17.04 0.24 9.71
C ILE A 351 17.34 1.73 9.88
N LEU A 352 16.64 2.43 10.77
CA LEU A 352 16.85 3.85 11.04
C LEU A 352 18.27 4.12 11.54
N ASP A 353 18.77 3.33 12.49
CA ASP A 353 20.14 3.42 13.01
C ASP A 353 21.19 3.20 11.91
N SER A 354 20.93 2.25 11.01
CA SER A 354 21.83 1.99 9.90
C SER A 354 21.82 3.11 8.86
N ALA A 355 20.63 3.57 8.48
CA ALA A 355 20.44 4.63 7.51
C ALA A 355 21.03 5.97 7.99
N ALA A 356 20.89 6.28 9.28
CA ALA A 356 21.45 7.49 9.89
C ALA A 356 22.96 7.62 9.67
N ARG A 357 23.69 6.49 9.70
CA ARG A 357 25.14 6.48 9.49
C ARG A 357 25.55 6.98 8.10
N LEU A 358 24.68 6.81 7.11
CA LEU A 358 24.92 7.18 5.72
C LEU A 358 24.75 8.70 5.48
N VAL A 359 23.97 9.37 6.30
CA VAL A 359 23.64 10.79 6.15
C VAL A 359 24.86 11.65 6.45
N LYS A 360 25.24 12.52 5.55
CA LYS A 360 26.32 13.50 5.79
C LYS A 360 25.84 14.62 6.71
N PRO A 361 26.74 15.35 7.40
CA PRO A 361 26.36 16.58 8.10
C PRO A 361 25.63 17.56 7.15
N GLY A 362 24.49 18.11 7.59
CA GLY A 362 23.60 18.94 6.75
C GLY A 362 22.75 18.13 5.76
N GLY A 363 22.90 16.79 5.71
CA GLY A 363 22.07 15.89 4.92
C GLY A 363 20.76 15.54 5.63
N ARG A 364 19.84 14.86 4.91
CA ARG A 364 18.54 14.50 5.45
C ARG A 364 18.29 12.98 5.39
N LEU A 365 17.71 12.46 6.46
CA LEU A 365 17.08 11.15 6.55
C LEU A 365 15.58 11.34 6.44
N VAL A 366 14.96 10.69 5.48
CA VAL A 366 13.51 10.71 5.29
C VAL A 366 12.99 9.32 5.60
N TYR A 367 12.19 9.22 6.65
CA TYR A 367 11.52 7.99 7.05
C TYR A 367 10.08 8.02 6.60
N ALA A 368 9.65 6.98 5.93
CA ALA A 368 8.28 6.80 5.46
C ALA A 368 7.78 5.40 5.75
N THR A 369 6.49 5.27 6.03
CA THR A 369 5.76 4.00 6.12
C THR A 369 4.42 4.12 5.41
N CYS A 370 3.86 3.00 4.99
CA CYS A 370 2.45 2.88 4.63
C CYS A 370 1.62 2.33 5.81
N SER A 371 2.03 2.59 7.03
CA SER A 371 1.31 2.27 8.27
C SER A 371 0.44 3.44 8.74
N LEU A 372 -0.54 3.11 9.56
CA LEU A 372 -1.33 4.05 10.35
C LEU A 372 -1.07 3.89 11.86
N LEU A 373 -0.16 3.02 12.27
CA LEU A 373 0.10 2.71 13.67
C LEU A 373 1.19 3.63 14.23
N ARG A 374 0.93 4.24 15.38
CA ARG A 374 1.89 5.14 16.03
C ARG A 374 3.19 4.46 16.40
N GLU A 375 3.14 3.17 16.69
CA GLU A 375 4.29 2.32 17.02
C GLU A 375 5.30 2.24 15.88
N GLU A 376 4.83 2.27 14.63
CA GLU A 376 5.65 2.24 13.41
C GLU A 376 5.99 3.64 12.90
N ASP A 377 5.31 4.66 13.38
CA ASP A 377 5.35 6.03 12.90
C ASP A 377 6.01 6.96 13.93
N GLU A 378 5.22 7.75 14.67
CA GLU A 378 5.72 8.77 15.59
C GLU A 378 6.66 8.20 16.66
N GLN A 379 6.33 7.04 17.22
CA GLN A 379 7.14 6.43 18.29
C GLN A 379 8.53 5.98 17.78
N GLN A 380 8.66 5.59 16.50
CA GLN A 380 9.98 5.31 15.91
C GLN A 380 10.83 6.59 15.85
N ILE A 381 10.23 7.70 15.46
CA ILE A 381 10.92 8.98 15.37
C ILE A 381 11.29 9.52 16.75
N GLU A 382 10.40 9.41 17.74
CA GLU A 382 10.66 9.79 19.12
C GLU A 382 11.86 9.02 19.70
N LYS A 383 11.87 7.68 19.54
CA LYS A 383 12.97 6.82 19.98
C LYS A 383 14.27 7.15 19.26
N PHE A 384 14.22 7.37 17.94
CA PHE A 384 15.37 7.71 17.13
C PHE A 384 15.99 9.03 17.61
N LEU A 385 15.20 10.08 17.77
CA LEU A 385 15.71 11.39 18.22
C LEU A 385 16.28 11.37 19.63
N ALA A 386 15.74 10.54 20.51
CA ALA A 386 16.31 10.34 21.85
C ALA A 386 17.70 9.68 21.81
N ALA A 387 17.95 8.81 20.83
CA ALA A 387 19.23 8.11 20.67
C ALA A 387 20.26 8.89 19.79
N HIS A 388 19.80 9.79 18.93
CA HIS A 388 20.63 10.49 17.95
C HIS A 388 20.56 12.03 18.13
N ALA A 389 21.29 12.55 19.10
CA ALA A 389 21.34 13.98 19.41
C ALA A 389 21.90 14.86 18.29
N ASP A 390 22.55 14.25 17.29
CA ASP A 390 23.07 14.90 16.08
C ASP A 390 22.00 15.06 14.98
N PHE A 391 20.76 14.60 15.20
CA PHE A 391 19.64 14.82 14.30
C PHE A 391 18.59 15.76 14.89
N THR A 392 17.87 16.46 14.02
CA THR A 392 16.72 17.30 14.35
C THR A 392 15.56 17.00 13.41
N LEU A 393 14.33 17.02 13.92
CA LEU A 393 13.12 16.88 13.10
C LEU A 393 12.85 18.21 12.35
N LEU A 394 12.78 18.13 11.02
CA LEU A 394 12.34 19.24 10.20
C LEU A 394 10.81 19.22 10.09
N PRO A 395 10.12 20.35 10.32
CA PRO A 395 8.67 20.40 10.14
C PRO A 395 8.29 20.05 8.71
N ALA A 396 7.50 18.97 8.55
CA ALA A 396 7.09 18.45 7.24
C ALA A 396 6.39 19.52 6.39
N TRP A 397 5.61 20.41 7.00
CA TRP A 397 4.93 21.49 6.29
C TRP A 397 5.89 22.53 5.66
N LYS A 398 7.09 22.73 6.26
CA LYS A 398 8.12 23.58 5.66
C LYS A 398 8.76 22.91 4.45
N VAL A 399 9.16 21.64 4.62
CA VAL A 399 9.73 20.87 3.52
C VAL A 399 8.72 20.70 2.37
N TRP A 400 7.45 20.52 2.69
CA TRP A 400 6.37 20.50 1.69
C TRP A 400 6.40 21.76 0.81
N ARG A 401 6.40 22.92 1.44
CA ARG A 401 6.36 24.20 0.73
C ARG A 401 7.57 24.39 -0.19
N ASP A 402 8.73 23.91 0.25
CA ASP A 402 9.98 24.06 -0.50
C ASP A 402 10.14 23.03 -1.63
N ALA A 403 9.60 21.79 -1.44
CA ALA A 403 9.74 20.68 -2.38
C ALA A 403 8.55 20.53 -3.36
N LEU A 404 7.33 20.72 -2.88
CA LEU A 404 6.11 20.54 -3.67
C LEU A 404 5.43 21.86 -4.06
N GLY A 405 5.66 22.91 -3.29
CA GLY A 405 4.89 24.16 -3.42
C GLY A 405 3.47 24.03 -2.85
N GLY A 406 2.71 25.12 -2.93
CA GLY A 406 1.32 25.13 -2.47
C GLY A 406 1.13 24.98 -0.95
N LYS A 407 -0.13 24.72 -0.56
CA LYS A 407 -0.50 24.57 0.85
C LYS A 407 -0.37 23.10 1.27
N PRO A 408 0.37 22.81 2.35
CA PRO A 408 0.41 21.46 2.90
C PRO A 408 -0.96 21.05 3.44
N PRO A 409 -1.33 19.75 3.41
CA PRO A 409 -2.60 19.27 3.93
C PRO A 409 -2.72 19.49 5.44
N GLU A 410 -1.60 19.44 6.16
CA GLU A 410 -1.51 19.65 7.61
C GLU A 410 -0.29 20.50 7.99
N LYS A 411 -0.39 21.21 9.12
CA LYS A 411 0.72 21.99 9.70
C LYS A 411 1.44 21.20 10.80
N GLY A 412 1.67 19.92 10.57
CA GLY A 412 2.35 19.03 11.53
C GLY A 412 3.89 19.06 11.40
N ALA A 413 4.57 18.65 12.46
CA ALA A 413 6.01 18.40 12.40
C ALA A 413 6.31 17.20 11.51
N MET A 414 5.44 16.20 11.51
CA MET A 414 5.44 15.02 10.63
C MET A 414 4.19 15.04 9.77
N LEU A 415 4.19 14.34 8.65
CA LEU A 415 3.04 14.24 7.75
C LEU A 415 2.36 12.89 7.93
N ARG A 416 1.04 12.90 8.13
CA ARG A 416 0.18 11.71 8.09
C ARG A 416 -0.90 11.89 7.04
N LEU A 417 -0.93 11.01 6.05
CA LEU A 417 -2.01 10.94 5.06
C LEU A 417 -2.90 9.74 5.37
N THR A 418 -4.21 9.91 5.17
CA THR A 418 -5.20 8.87 5.47
C THR A 418 -6.27 8.81 4.39
N PRO A 419 -6.88 7.63 4.13
CA PRO A 419 -7.81 7.46 3.03
C PRO A 419 -9.06 8.36 3.09
N ALA A 420 -9.72 8.45 4.23
CA ALA A 420 -10.97 9.22 4.34
C ALA A 420 -10.75 10.73 4.32
N ARG A 421 -9.58 11.19 4.77
CA ARG A 421 -9.26 12.62 4.86
C ARG A 421 -8.62 13.16 3.58
N HIS A 422 -7.79 12.34 2.92
CA HIS A 422 -6.94 12.79 1.82
C HIS A 422 -7.22 12.07 0.49
N GLY A 423 -7.99 10.97 0.49
CA GLY A 423 -8.26 10.16 -0.70
C GLY A 423 -7.06 9.33 -1.16
N THR A 424 -5.95 9.31 -0.40
CA THR A 424 -4.74 8.53 -0.67
C THR A 424 -4.74 7.22 0.11
N ASP A 425 -3.76 6.35 -0.09
CA ASP A 425 -3.44 5.34 0.91
C ASP A 425 -2.95 6.01 2.20
N GLY A 426 -2.96 5.27 3.30
CA GLY A 426 -2.33 5.74 4.54
C GLY A 426 -0.82 5.81 4.36
N PHE A 427 -0.25 6.98 4.66
CA PHE A 427 1.19 7.20 4.65
C PHE A 427 1.62 8.07 5.81
N PHE A 428 2.77 7.75 6.35
CA PHE A 428 3.48 8.58 7.31
C PHE A 428 4.83 9.00 6.74
N VAL A 429 5.25 10.26 7.01
CA VAL A 429 6.57 10.77 6.60
C VAL A 429 7.14 11.68 7.69
N ALA A 430 8.37 11.39 8.09
CA ALA A 430 9.20 12.26 8.93
C ALA A 430 10.50 12.60 8.23
N ILE A 431 10.93 13.86 8.33
CA ILE A 431 12.15 14.37 7.72
C ILE A 431 13.10 14.81 8.84
N LEU A 432 14.26 14.19 8.90
CA LEU A 432 15.28 14.40 9.91
C LEU A 432 16.52 15.00 9.25
N GLU A 433 17.06 16.06 9.80
CA GLU A 433 18.29 16.68 9.31
C GLU A 433 19.43 16.41 10.28
N ARG A 434 20.55 15.92 9.75
CA ARG A 434 21.78 15.79 10.55
C ARG A 434 22.42 17.15 10.71
N LYS A 435 22.69 17.56 11.94
CA LYS A 435 23.33 18.84 12.25
C LYS A 435 24.64 18.99 11.47
N ALA A 436 24.85 20.16 10.89
CA ALA A 436 26.14 20.50 10.29
C ALA A 436 27.22 20.54 11.38
N VAL A 437 28.41 20.07 11.05
CA VAL A 437 29.58 20.32 11.92
C VAL A 437 29.87 21.82 11.85
N ALA A 438 29.89 22.48 13.01
CA ALA A 438 30.34 23.88 13.05
C ALA A 438 31.74 23.96 12.43
N PRO A 439 32.02 24.93 11.56
CA PRO A 439 33.39 25.13 11.11
C PRO A 439 34.27 25.35 12.34
N ASP A 440 35.38 24.60 12.41
CA ASP A 440 36.40 24.85 13.44
C ASP A 440 36.79 26.34 13.39
N THR A 441 36.44 27.09 14.42
CA THR A 441 36.92 28.45 14.57
C THR A 441 38.43 28.31 14.74
N PRO A 442 39.27 28.91 13.84
CA PRO A 442 40.69 28.83 14.02
C PRO A 442 41.06 29.46 15.38
N PRO A 443 41.99 28.88 16.13
CA PRO A 443 42.42 29.45 17.39
C PRO A 443 42.85 30.91 17.14
N GLN A 444 42.21 31.84 17.85
CA GLN A 444 42.63 33.23 17.87
C GLN A 444 44.04 33.24 18.50
N GLY A 445 45.03 33.42 17.64
CA GLY A 445 46.41 33.60 18.03
C GLY A 445 46.69 34.98 18.66
#